data_2a6fbb9fac9338f1bf30b6977fb01a89
#
_entry.id   2a6fbb9fac9338f1bf30b6977fb01a89
#
_cell.length_a   1.000
_cell.length_b   1.000
_cell.length_c   1.000
_cell.angle_alpha   90.00
_cell.angle_beta   90.00
_cell.angle_gamma   90.00
#
_symmetry.space_group_name_H-M   'P 1'
#
loop_
_entity.id
_entity.type
_entity.pdbx_description
1 polymer ?
#
loop_
_entity_poly.entity_id
_entity_poly.type
_entity_poly.pdbx_seq_one_letter_code
_entity_poly.pdbx_strand_id
1 'polypeptide(L)'
;MTYFDSIIGQDSIKAHLSELVSRNALPHSLLFYGESGLGKLDMAIGLASLLLGRQVFSQPKGESYLAEVKEARLANGDTEKRIEAEGLPIYMDKGDAFWIRPMKTTLKVEQWYSLLQDHLSVAGNGNRVVIVEDFHTANAVMANAMLKTIEEPPE
;
A
#
# COMPACT_ATOMS: atom_id res chain seq x y z
N MET A 1 -21.89 -7.53 -1.56
CA MET A 1 -20.59 -7.87 -0.96
C MET A 1 -19.69 -6.66 -1.01
N THR A 2 -19.22 -6.20 0.12
CA THR A 2 -18.31 -5.06 0.18
C THR A 2 -16.90 -5.53 0.50
N TYR A 3 -15.90 -4.73 0.14
CA TYR A 3 -14.52 -5.05 0.43
C TYR A 3 -14.16 -4.90 1.91
N PHE A 4 -15.12 -4.44 2.73
CA PHE A 4 -14.94 -4.28 4.17
C PHE A 4 -15.57 -5.42 5.00
N ASP A 5 -16.08 -6.46 4.36
CA ASP A 5 -16.84 -7.52 5.05
C ASP A 5 -16.02 -8.29 6.09
N SER A 6 -14.71 -8.35 5.92
CA SER A 6 -13.82 -9.02 6.88
C SER A 6 -13.61 -8.22 8.17
N ILE A 7 -14.01 -6.95 8.20
CA ILE A 7 -13.79 -6.06 9.34
C ILE A 7 -15.05 -6.05 10.20
N ILE A 8 -14.89 -6.41 11.47
CA ILE A 8 -15.99 -6.39 12.42
C ILE A 8 -16.13 -4.99 13.02
N GLY A 9 -17.33 -4.43 12.96
CA GLY A 9 -17.59 -3.09 13.47
C GLY A 9 -17.10 -1.99 12.53
N GLN A 10 -16.85 -0.80 13.09
CA GLN A 10 -16.38 0.39 12.36
C GLN A 10 -17.34 0.83 11.23
N ASP A 11 -18.64 0.65 11.45
CA ASP A 11 -19.65 0.87 10.41
C ASP A 11 -19.71 2.32 9.93
N SER A 12 -19.50 3.29 10.83
CA SER A 12 -19.49 4.70 10.44
C SER A 12 -18.30 5.06 9.54
N ILE A 13 -17.13 4.49 9.80
CA ILE A 13 -15.95 4.71 8.98
C ILE A 13 -16.13 4.05 7.61
N LYS A 14 -16.62 2.82 7.58
CA LYS A 14 -16.92 2.10 6.34
C LYS A 14 -17.88 2.89 5.45
N ALA A 15 -18.97 3.39 6.03
CA ALA A 15 -19.96 4.17 5.30
C ALA A 15 -19.38 5.48 4.80
N HIS A 16 -18.60 6.18 5.63
CA HIS A 16 -17.96 7.44 5.25
C HIS A 16 -16.97 7.26 4.10
N LEU A 17 -16.10 6.27 4.18
CA LEU A 17 -15.13 5.98 3.11
C LEU A 17 -15.83 5.59 1.81
N SER A 18 -16.87 4.76 1.89
CA SER A 18 -17.65 4.35 0.73
C SER A 18 -18.31 5.55 0.04
N GLU A 19 -18.84 6.48 0.83
CA GLU A 19 -19.44 7.70 0.31
C GLU A 19 -18.41 8.60 -0.37
N LEU A 20 -17.23 8.78 0.24
CA LEU A 20 -16.16 9.59 -0.37
C LEU A 20 -15.71 9.01 -1.70
N VAL A 21 -15.57 7.70 -1.80
CA VAL A 21 -15.22 7.06 -3.06
C VAL A 21 -16.31 7.23 -4.11
N SER A 22 -17.57 7.05 -3.73
CA SER A 22 -18.70 7.20 -4.67
C SER A 22 -18.83 8.63 -5.22
N ARG A 23 -18.45 9.62 -4.43
CA ARG A 23 -18.47 11.04 -4.84
C ARG A 23 -17.17 11.50 -5.51
N ASN A 24 -16.20 10.62 -5.66
CA ASN A 24 -14.86 10.98 -6.12
C ASN A 24 -14.24 12.12 -5.29
N ALA A 25 -14.49 12.08 -3.98
CA ALA A 25 -14.08 13.13 -3.02
C ALA A 25 -13.04 12.65 -2.02
N LEU A 26 -12.42 11.50 -2.28
CA LEU A 26 -11.39 10.95 -1.40
C LEU A 26 -10.13 11.82 -1.48
N PRO A 27 -9.55 12.23 -0.32
CA PRO A 27 -8.27 12.94 -0.34
C PRO A 27 -7.14 12.10 -0.95
N HIS A 28 -6.10 12.76 -1.44
CA HIS A 28 -4.95 12.08 -2.03
C HIS A 28 -4.18 11.25 -1.01
N SER A 29 -4.21 11.62 0.26
CA SER A 29 -3.56 10.84 1.31
C SER A 29 -4.48 10.72 2.53
N LEU A 30 -4.41 9.56 3.17
CA LEU A 30 -5.18 9.25 4.37
C LEU A 30 -4.28 8.58 5.40
N LEU A 31 -4.48 8.93 6.66
CA LEU A 31 -3.80 8.30 7.77
C LEU A 31 -4.80 7.56 8.65
N PHE A 32 -4.65 6.25 8.75
CA PHE A 32 -5.41 5.44 9.70
C PHE A 32 -4.56 5.28 10.96
N TYR A 33 -5.09 5.72 12.09
CA TYR A 33 -4.40 5.59 13.37
C TYR A 33 -5.31 4.96 14.42
N GLY A 34 -4.70 4.42 15.45
CA GLY A 34 -5.41 3.73 16.52
C GLY A 34 -4.55 2.62 17.09
N GLU A 35 -5.10 1.91 18.07
CA GLU A 35 -4.43 0.80 18.72
C GLU A 35 -4.27 -0.39 17.76
N SER A 36 -3.31 -1.26 18.05
CA SER A 36 -3.13 -2.51 17.32
C SER A 36 -4.38 -3.38 17.42
N GLY A 37 -4.71 -4.09 16.34
CA GLY A 37 -5.84 -5.01 16.34
C GLY A 37 -7.19 -4.38 15.98
N LEU A 38 -7.22 -3.09 15.63
CA LEU A 38 -8.45 -2.41 15.22
C LEU A 38 -8.79 -2.58 13.73
N GLY A 39 -7.98 -3.33 13.00
CA GLY A 39 -8.23 -3.57 11.57
C GLY A 39 -7.80 -2.45 10.64
N LYS A 40 -6.80 -1.65 11.02
CA LYS A 40 -6.31 -0.53 10.19
C LYS A 40 -5.84 -0.99 8.82
N LEU A 41 -5.05 -2.05 8.78
CA LEU A 41 -4.54 -2.59 7.52
C LEU A 41 -5.67 -3.16 6.67
N ASP A 42 -6.59 -3.90 7.27
CA ASP A 42 -7.75 -4.45 6.55
C ASP A 42 -8.63 -3.33 6.00
N MET A 43 -8.77 -2.24 6.74
CA MET A 43 -9.51 -1.06 6.27
C MET A 43 -8.82 -0.41 5.08
N ALA A 44 -7.50 -0.27 5.12
CA ALA A 44 -6.71 0.29 4.01
C ALA A 44 -6.81 -0.61 2.77
N ILE A 45 -6.71 -1.91 2.93
CA ILE A 45 -6.88 -2.88 1.83
C ILE A 45 -8.30 -2.80 1.25
N GLY A 46 -9.31 -2.73 2.11
CA GLY A 46 -10.70 -2.59 1.67
C GLY A 46 -10.93 -1.31 0.88
N LEU A 47 -10.37 -0.20 1.35
CA LEU A 47 -10.48 1.09 0.65
C LEU A 47 -9.77 1.05 -0.71
N ALA A 48 -8.57 0.49 -0.77
CA ALA A 48 -7.84 0.33 -2.02
C ALA A 48 -8.63 -0.53 -3.00
N SER A 49 -9.21 -1.62 -2.53
CA SER A 49 -10.02 -2.52 -3.35
C SER A 49 -11.28 -1.82 -3.88
N LEU A 50 -11.94 -1.05 -3.03
CA LEU A 50 -13.11 -0.27 -3.41
C LEU A 50 -12.76 0.77 -4.49
N LEU A 51 -11.65 1.47 -4.29
CA LEU A 51 -11.20 2.50 -5.23
C LEU A 51 -10.84 1.92 -6.61
N LEU A 52 -10.24 0.74 -6.63
CA LEU A 52 -9.81 0.07 -7.86
C LEU A 52 -10.86 -0.88 -8.44
N GLY A 53 -11.95 -1.12 -7.71
CA GLY A 53 -13.05 -1.97 -8.17
C GLY A 53 -12.73 -3.47 -8.21
N ARG A 54 -11.69 -3.91 -7.48
CA ARG A 54 -11.31 -5.32 -7.38
C ARG A 54 -10.59 -5.60 -6.08
N GLN A 55 -10.63 -6.84 -5.59
CA GLN A 55 -9.84 -7.24 -4.43
C GLN A 55 -8.35 -7.21 -4.81
N VAL A 56 -7.58 -6.31 -4.17
CA VAL A 56 -6.17 -6.09 -4.55
C VAL A 56 -5.20 -6.93 -3.74
N PHE A 57 -5.47 -7.13 -2.46
CA PHE A 57 -4.63 -7.96 -1.59
C PHE A 57 -5.51 -8.93 -0.83
N SER A 58 -5.04 -10.17 -0.70
CA SER A 58 -5.61 -11.10 0.26
C SER A 58 -5.14 -10.69 1.66
N GLN A 59 -5.90 -11.03 2.70
CA GLN A 59 -5.49 -10.72 4.06
C GLN A 59 -4.13 -11.36 4.36
N PRO A 60 -3.11 -10.55 4.65
CA PRO A 60 -1.79 -11.10 4.91
C PRO A 60 -1.77 -11.71 6.30
N LYS A 61 -1.37 -12.93 6.34
CA LYS A 61 -0.96 -13.56 7.60
C LYS A 61 0.54 -13.37 7.70
N GLY A 62 1.00 -12.80 8.80
CA GLY A 62 2.38 -12.40 9.09
C GLY A 62 3.52 -12.88 8.18
N GLU A 63 3.77 -14.18 8.10
CA GLU A 63 4.87 -14.74 7.33
C GLU A 63 4.64 -14.78 5.81
N SER A 64 3.40 -14.62 5.37
CA SER A 64 3.05 -14.74 3.95
C SER A 64 3.40 -13.51 3.13
N TYR A 65 3.62 -12.36 3.76
CA TYR A 65 3.91 -11.12 3.04
C TYR A 65 5.14 -11.25 2.13
N LEU A 66 6.27 -11.70 2.67
CA LEU A 66 7.50 -11.83 1.88
C LEU A 66 7.35 -12.87 0.78
N ALA A 67 6.65 -13.97 1.07
CA ALA A 67 6.38 -14.99 0.07
C ALA A 67 5.51 -14.44 -1.07
N GLU A 68 4.49 -13.65 -0.74
CA GLU A 68 3.63 -13.01 -1.73
C GLU A 68 4.37 -11.95 -2.55
N VAL A 69 5.27 -11.18 -1.93
CA VAL A 69 6.12 -10.21 -2.64
C VAL A 69 6.98 -10.94 -3.65
N LYS A 70 7.62 -12.02 -3.25
CA LYS A 70 8.46 -12.82 -4.14
C LYS A 70 7.66 -13.39 -5.30
N GLU A 71 6.50 -13.97 -5.00
CA GLU A 71 5.60 -14.53 -6.03
C GLU A 71 5.14 -13.45 -7.02
N ALA A 72 4.75 -12.28 -6.52
CA ALA A 72 4.30 -11.19 -7.37
C ALA A 72 5.42 -10.68 -8.28
N ARG A 73 6.64 -10.57 -7.77
CA ARG A 73 7.78 -10.15 -8.57
C ARG A 73 8.12 -11.16 -9.66
N LEU A 74 8.08 -12.46 -9.34
CA LEU A 74 8.28 -13.52 -10.33
C LEU A 74 7.20 -13.48 -11.42
N ALA A 75 5.96 -13.25 -11.04
CA ALA A 75 4.84 -13.12 -11.98
C ALA A 75 5.01 -11.91 -12.90
N ASN A 76 5.67 -10.85 -12.43
CA ASN A 76 5.94 -9.64 -13.21
C ASN A 76 7.24 -9.74 -14.05
N GLY A 77 7.86 -10.91 -14.12
CA GLY A 77 9.00 -11.17 -14.99
C GLY A 77 10.38 -11.07 -14.33
N ASP A 78 10.43 -10.87 -13.02
CA ASP A 78 11.70 -10.88 -12.31
C ASP A 78 12.24 -12.30 -12.15
N THR A 79 13.52 -12.45 -11.81
CA THR A 79 14.14 -13.75 -11.62
C THR A 79 14.47 -13.98 -10.15
N GLU A 80 14.51 -15.24 -9.75
CA GLU A 80 14.83 -15.63 -8.38
C GLU A 80 16.25 -15.17 -7.98
N LYS A 81 17.20 -15.31 -8.88
CA LYS A 81 18.59 -14.83 -8.67
C LYS A 81 18.65 -13.34 -8.43
N ARG A 82 17.89 -12.56 -9.19
CA ARG A 82 17.86 -11.11 -9.05
C ARG A 82 17.24 -10.68 -7.75
N ILE A 83 16.15 -11.33 -7.34
CA ILE A 83 15.48 -11.07 -6.07
C ILE A 83 16.41 -11.34 -4.89
N GLU A 84 17.15 -12.44 -4.94
CA GLU A 84 18.13 -12.79 -3.92
C GLU A 84 19.32 -11.82 -3.87
N ALA A 85 19.80 -11.40 -5.02
CA ALA A 85 20.94 -10.49 -5.13
C ALA A 85 20.62 -9.06 -4.67
N GLU A 86 19.45 -8.56 -5.05
CA GLU A 86 19.02 -7.20 -4.69
C GLU A 86 18.51 -7.11 -3.27
N GLY A 87 17.90 -8.19 -2.76
CA GLY A 87 17.42 -8.33 -1.38
C GLY A 87 16.44 -7.29 -0.90
N LEU A 88 16.63 -6.06 -1.22
CA LEU A 88 15.92 -4.86 -0.77
C LEU A 88 16.12 -3.74 -1.79
N PRO A 89 15.23 -2.72 -1.86
CA PRO A 89 14.00 -2.57 -1.07
C PRO A 89 12.86 -3.44 -1.57
N ILE A 90 11.94 -3.80 -0.67
CA ILE A 90 10.83 -4.71 -0.99
C ILE A 90 9.50 -3.97 -0.87
N TYR A 91 8.67 -4.10 -1.87
CA TYR A 91 7.26 -3.71 -1.84
C TYR A 91 6.44 -4.74 -2.61
N MET A 92 5.17 -4.87 -2.27
CA MET A 92 4.26 -5.75 -3.00
C MET A 92 3.62 -4.97 -4.14
N ASP A 93 3.66 -5.52 -5.34
CA ASP A 93 3.12 -4.92 -6.56
C ASP A 93 1.95 -5.76 -7.07
N LYS A 94 0.77 -5.19 -7.09
CA LYS A 94 -0.46 -5.81 -7.62
C LYS A 94 -1.06 -4.97 -8.76
N GLY A 95 -0.22 -4.44 -9.62
CA GLY A 95 -0.63 -3.63 -10.76
C GLY A 95 -0.77 -2.16 -10.39
N ASP A 96 -1.97 -1.72 -10.05
CA ASP A 96 -2.25 -0.34 -9.64
C ASP A 96 -2.27 -0.16 -8.12
N ALA A 97 -1.98 -1.21 -7.37
CA ALA A 97 -1.92 -1.18 -5.92
C ALA A 97 -0.56 -1.67 -5.43
N PHE A 98 0.01 -0.94 -4.50
CA PHE A 98 1.32 -1.23 -3.95
C PHE A 98 1.25 -1.24 -2.42
N TRP A 99 2.02 -2.10 -1.79
CA TRP A 99 2.03 -2.22 -0.34
C TRP A 99 3.46 -2.29 0.16
N ILE A 100 3.82 -1.31 1.00
CA ILE A 100 5.11 -1.22 1.66
C ILE A 100 4.93 -1.60 3.13
N ARG A 101 5.73 -2.54 3.58
CA ARG A 101 5.76 -2.99 4.98
C ARG A 101 7.16 -2.78 5.54
N PRO A 102 7.29 -2.50 6.85
CA PRO A 102 8.62 -2.35 7.46
C PRO A 102 9.50 -3.56 7.23
N MET A 103 10.75 -3.27 6.93
CA MET A 103 11.77 -4.29 6.86
C MET A 103 12.30 -4.51 8.26
N LYS A 104 12.13 -5.74 8.77
CA LYS A 104 12.39 -6.04 10.17
C LYS A 104 11.51 -5.15 11.07
N THR A 105 12.03 -4.04 11.59
CA THR A 105 11.31 -3.17 12.53
C THR A 105 11.04 -1.77 12.01
N THR A 106 11.67 -1.35 10.92
CA THR A 106 11.56 0.03 10.41
C THR A 106 11.32 0.09 8.92
N LEU A 107 10.58 1.11 8.49
CA LEU A 107 10.47 1.46 7.09
C LEU A 107 11.78 2.10 6.61
N LYS A 108 12.20 1.75 5.41
CA LYS A 108 13.42 2.28 4.80
C LYS A 108 13.06 3.19 3.63
N VAL A 109 13.75 4.33 3.54
CA VAL A 109 13.52 5.30 2.45
C VAL A 109 13.77 4.66 1.08
N GLU A 110 14.66 3.69 0.98
CA GLU A 110 14.96 2.96 -0.25
C GLU A 110 13.73 2.24 -0.80
N GLN A 111 12.84 1.76 0.07
CA GLN A 111 11.58 1.15 -0.35
C GLN A 111 10.71 2.16 -1.11
N TRP A 112 10.63 3.38 -0.59
CA TRP A 112 9.88 4.46 -1.23
C TRP A 112 10.51 4.88 -2.54
N TYR A 113 11.81 5.09 -2.58
CA TYR A 113 12.51 5.50 -3.79
C TYR A 113 12.42 4.44 -4.89
N SER A 114 12.51 3.15 -4.55
CA SER A 114 12.30 2.09 -5.52
C SER A 114 10.92 2.12 -6.12
N LEU A 115 9.89 2.25 -5.30
CA LEU A 115 8.51 2.32 -5.77
C LEU A 115 8.31 3.56 -6.65
N LEU A 116 8.82 4.71 -6.22
CA LEU A 116 8.72 5.95 -6.97
C LEU A 116 9.39 5.83 -8.34
N GLN A 117 10.61 5.31 -8.38
CA GLN A 117 11.38 5.15 -9.62
C GLN A 117 10.72 4.15 -10.57
N ASP A 118 10.29 3.01 -10.06
CA ASP A 118 9.78 1.91 -10.88
C ASP A 118 8.36 2.16 -11.40
N HIS A 119 7.53 2.84 -10.62
CA HIS A 119 6.09 2.94 -10.91
C HIS A 119 5.53 4.36 -10.88
N LEU A 120 5.80 5.11 -9.81
CA LEU A 120 5.13 6.39 -9.59
C LEU A 120 5.64 7.53 -10.46
N SER A 121 6.85 7.41 -11.01
CA SER A 121 7.39 8.39 -11.96
C SER A 121 6.88 8.18 -13.38
N VAL A 122 6.22 7.05 -13.63
CA VAL A 122 5.66 6.73 -14.94
C VAL A 122 4.18 7.07 -14.94
N ALA A 123 3.72 7.79 -15.97
CA ALA A 123 2.31 8.13 -16.10
C ALA A 123 1.47 6.84 -16.19
N GLY A 124 0.45 6.74 -15.34
CA GLY A 124 -0.46 5.62 -15.31
C GLY A 124 -1.86 6.01 -15.76
N ASN A 125 -2.63 5.03 -16.20
CA ASN A 125 -4.02 5.22 -16.54
C ASN A 125 -4.89 4.89 -15.32
N GLY A 126 -5.57 5.90 -14.77
CA GLY A 126 -6.48 5.73 -13.66
C GLY A 126 -5.81 5.86 -12.29
N ASN A 127 -6.50 5.34 -11.28
CA ASN A 127 -6.05 5.45 -9.90
C ASN A 127 -4.94 4.46 -9.57
N ARG A 128 -3.97 4.93 -8.82
CA ARG A 128 -2.94 4.09 -8.22
C ARG A 128 -2.99 4.29 -6.71
N VAL A 129 -2.85 3.20 -5.96
CA VAL A 129 -2.95 3.23 -4.51
C VAL A 129 -1.68 2.65 -3.90
N VAL A 130 -1.14 3.36 -2.91
CA VAL A 130 0.02 2.89 -2.14
C VAL A 130 -0.40 2.78 -0.68
N ILE A 131 -0.25 1.59 -0.11
CA ILE A 131 -0.45 1.36 1.31
C ILE A 131 0.93 1.32 1.97
N VAL A 132 1.12 2.17 2.97
CA VAL A 132 2.34 2.17 3.78
C VAL A 132 1.95 1.74 5.19
N GLU A 133 2.32 0.51 5.53
CA GLU A 133 2.01 -0.08 6.84
C GLU A 133 3.02 0.40 7.88
N ASP A 134 2.55 0.63 9.11
CA ASP A 134 3.38 1.04 10.24
C ASP A 134 4.20 2.30 9.96
N PHE A 135 3.55 3.33 9.43
CA PHE A 135 4.20 4.59 9.06
C PHE A 135 4.96 5.23 10.22
N HIS A 136 4.55 4.97 11.46
CA HIS A 136 5.26 5.46 12.64
C HIS A 136 6.70 4.95 12.76
N THR A 137 7.07 3.90 12.01
CA THR A 137 8.45 3.39 11.96
C THR A 137 9.31 4.09 10.90
N ALA A 138 8.73 4.98 10.10
CA ALA A 138 9.48 5.74 9.11
C ALA A 138 10.36 6.79 9.81
N ASN A 139 11.59 6.94 9.34
CA ASN A 139 12.46 8.01 9.83
C ASN A 139 12.12 9.34 9.10
N ALA A 140 12.76 10.43 9.54
CA ALA A 140 12.52 11.76 8.97
C ALA A 140 12.83 11.82 7.46
N VAL A 141 13.86 11.11 7.01
CA VAL A 141 14.25 11.08 5.59
C VAL A 141 13.14 10.50 4.74
N MET A 142 12.58 9.35 5.15
CA MET A 142 11.47 8.71 4.43
C MET A 142 10.21 9.54 4.48
N ALA A 143 9.85 10.07 5.66
CA ALA A 143 8.67 10.89 5.83
C ALA A 143 8.72 12.14 4.95
N ASN A 144 9.87 12.82 4.89
CA ASN A 144 10.06 13.99 4.04
C ASN A 144 9.99 13.65 2.55
N ALA A 145 10.57 12.52 2.13
CA ALA A 145 10.50 12.06 0.75
C ALA A 145 9.05 11.78 0.33
N MET A 146 8.27 11.16 1.20
CA MET A 146 6.86 10.89 0.94
C MET A 146 6.04 12.17 0.88
N LEU A 147 6.25 13.11 1.81
CA LEU A 147 5.55 14.39 1.82
C LEU A 147 5.81 15.16 0.54
N LYS A 148 7.04 15.17 0.05
CA LYS A 148 7.38 15.84 -1.21
C LYS A 148 6.58 15.25 -2.37
N THR A 149 6.44 13.94 -2.44
CA THR A 149 5.65 13.29 -3.49
C THR A 149 4.16 13.62 -3.37
N ILE A 150 3.64 13.71 -2.14
CA ILE A 150 2.23 14.05 -1.89
C ILE A 150 1.95 15.50 -2.28
N GLU A 151 2.84 16.43 -1.96
CA GLU A 151 2.68 17.86 -2.27
C GLU A 151 2.88 18.15 -3.77
N GLU A 152 3.77 17.42 -4.42
CA GLU A 152 4.07 17.57 -5.84
C GLU A 152 3.94 16.20 -6.53
N PRO A 153 2.70 15.69 -6.73
CA PRO A 153 2.52 14.37 -7.31
C PRO A 153 3.07 14.30 -8.74
N PRO A 154 3.64 13.15 -9.14
CA PRO A 154 4.07 12.93 -10.52
C PRO A 154 2.88 13.01 -11.48
N GLU A 155 3.08 13.61 -12.61
CA GLU A 155 2.06 13.70 -13.65
C GLU A 155 1.78 12.36 -14.32
#